data_01a53c92a4e902618c7d17c7a1f8a215
#
_entry.id   01a53c92a4e902618c7d17c7a1f8a215
#
_cell.length_a   1.000
_cell.length_b   1.000
_cell.length_c   1.000
_cell.angle_alpha   90.00
_cell.angle_beta   90.00
_cell.angle_gamma   90.00
#
_symmetry.space_group_name_H-M   'P 1'
#
loop_
_entity.id
_entity.type
_entity.pdbx_description
1 polymer ?
#
loop_
_entity_poly.entity_id
_entity_poly.type
_entity_poly.pdbx_seq_one_letter_code
_entity_poly.pdbx_strand_id
1 'polypeptide(L)'
;MPGTKYVLQATLLLLVLWTAPLLGYGVLSHEELIDIAWDGEIRPALQRRFPGATDDEIKLAHAYAYGGSVIQDLGYYPFGNHEFTNLLHYVRSGDFVAWMLRDAHNINEYAFALGALSHYAADIWGHPAVNAGVAIEYPNLRARFGHSVSYEDNPEAHLKTEFSFDVVQVAKKRYISKQYHDFIGFRVSEDLLERAFEDTYGIKLDELLHFDDLTIETYRFAVSRVR
;
A
#
# COMPACT_ATOMS: atom_id res chain seq x y z
N MET A 1 33.78 -8.86 -26.02
CA MET A 1 33.33 -9.81 -24.96
C MET A 1 31.97 -9.36 -24.45
N PRO A 2 30.85 -9.92 -24.94
CA PRO A 2 29.51 -9.46 -24.56
C PRO A 2 29.04 -9.95 -23.19
N GLY A 3 29.65 -11.00 -22.63
CA GLY A 3 29.17 -11.62 -21.39
C GLY A 3 29.33 -10.79 -20.09
N THR A 4 30.32 -9.93 -20.03
CA THR A 4 30.65 -9.18 -18.80
C THR A 4 29.63 -8.08 -18.46
N LYS A 5 28.99 -7.48 -19.49
CA LYS A 5 27.95 -6.44 -19.29
C LYS A 5 26.67 -7.02 -18.69
N TYR A 6 26.26 -8.20 -19.14
CA TYR A 6 25.04 -8.85 -18.62
C TYR A 6 25.25 -9.41 -17.22
N VAL A 7 26.43 -9.88 -16.89
CA VAL A 7 26.77 -10.32 -15.52
C VAL A 7 26.77 -9.12 -14.59
N LEU A 8 27.33 -7.97 -14.97
CA LEU A 8 27.34 -6.77 -14.15
C LEU A 8 25.94 -6.21 -13.94
N GLN A 9 25.10 -6.21 -14.97
CA GLN A 9 23.70 -5.79 -14.89
C GLN A 9 22.87 -6.74 -14.03
N ALA A 10 23.05 -8.05 -14.16
CA ALA A 10 22.39 -9.04 -13.31
C ALA A 10 22.83 -8.95 -11.84
N THR A 11 24.12 -8.67 -11.59
CA THR A 11 24.66 -8.50 -10.23
C THR A 11 24.16 -7.19 -9.60
N LEU A 12 24.05 -6.11 -10.38
CA LEU A 12 23.48 -4.84 -9.92
C LEU A 12 21.99 -4.99 -9.60
N LEU A 13 21.24 -5.71 -10.44
CA LEU A 13 19.82 -6.01 -10.22
C LEU A 13 19.62 -6.87 -8.97
N LEU A 14 20.48 -7.88 -8.76
CA LEU A 14 20.45 -8.72 -7.56
C LEU A 14 20.85 -7.95 -6.29
N LEU A 15 21.79 -7.01 -6.37
CA LEU A 15 22.17 -6.14 -5.25
C LEU A 15 21.05 -5.16 -4.88
N VAL A 16 20.34 -4.60 -5.86
CA VAL A 16 19.19 -3.74 -5.62
C VAL A 16 18.02 -4.51 -4.98
N LEU A 17 17.81 -5.76 -5.40
CA LEU A 17 16.81 -6.65 -4.80
C LEU A 17 17.17 -7.11 -3.37
N TRP A 18 18.46 -7.10 -3.01
CA TRP A 18 18.93 -7.55 -1.69
C TRP A 18 18.99 -6.43 -0.66
N THR A 19 18.94 -5.18 -1.07
CA THR A 19 19.04 -4.01 -0.17
C THR A 19 17.73 -3.25 0.00
N ALA A 20 16.64 -3.65 -0.68
CA ALA A 20 15.33 -3.12 -0.37
C ALA A 20 14.83 -3.77 0.93
N PRO A 21 14.83 -3.10 2.08
CA PRO A 21 14.03 -3.56 3.19
C PRO A 21 12.58 -3.56 2.67
N LEU A 22 11.93 -4.73 2.71
CA LEU A 22 10.48 -4.82 2.53
C LEU A 22 9.86 -4.12 3.75
N LEU A 23 9.56 -2.86 3.60
CA LEU A 23 9.13 -1.98 4.67
C LEU A 23 7.66 -1.64 4.44
N GLY A 24 6.81 -2.10 5.30
CA GLY A 24 5.41 -1.70 5.36
C GLY A 24 4.62 -2.64 6.27
N TYR A 25 3.74 -2.08 7.06
CA TYR A 25 2.58 -2.79 7.63
C TYR A 25 1.97 -3.55 6.47
N GLY A 26 2.03 -4.85 6.60
CA GLY A 26 2.04 -5.69 5.47
C GLY A 26 1.08 -5.33 4.39
N VAL A 27 1.62 -5.14 3.24
CA VAL A 27 0.84 -5.09 1.99
C VAL A 27 -0.25 -6.15 2.03
N LEU A 28 0.10 -7.30 2.58
CA LEU A 28 -0.80 -8.43 2.69
C LEU A 28 -1.94 -8.14 3.68
N SER A 29 -1.70 -7.51 4.78
CA SER A 29 -2.77 -7.17 5.75
C SER A 29 -3.74 -6.15 5.17
N HIS A 30 -3.26 -5.16 4.41
CA HIS A 30 -4.12 -4.20 3.73
C HIS A 30 -4.96 -4.84 2.61
N GLU A 31 -4.37 -5.77 1.84
CA GLU A 31 -5.12 -6.52 0.82
C GLU A 31 -6.16 -7.46 1.47
N GLU A 32 -5.84 -8.12 2.60
CA GLU A 32 -6.80 -8.96 3.34
C GLU A 32 -8.02 -8.15 3.81
N LEU A 33 -7.82 -6.91 4.22
CA LEU A 33 -8.93 -6.03 4.61
C LEU A 33 -9.86 -5.73 3.43
N ILE A 34 -9.33 -5.59 2.21
CA ILE A 34 -10.15 -5.47 1.01
C ILE A 34 -10.98 -6.73 0.81
N ASP A 35 -10.38 -7.93 0.94
CA ASP A 35 -11.11 -9.20 0.80
C ASP A 35 -12.22 -9.36 1.84
N ILE A 36 -11.93 -9.03 3.10
CA ILE A 36 -12.92 -9.09 4.19
C ILE A 36 -14.09 -8.13 3.92
N ALA A 37 -13.81 -6.92 3.43
CA ALA A 37 -14.81 -5.90 3.18
C ALA A 37 -15.49 -6.04 1.81
N TRP A 38 -14.99 -6.89 0.91
CA TRP A 38 -15.40 -6.92 -0.49
C TRP A 38 -16.88 -7.18 -0.68
N ASP A 39 -17.37 -8.31 -0.22
CA ASP A 39 -18.76 -8.72 -0.47
C ASP A 39 -19.77 -7.96 0.38
N GLY A 40 -19.37 -7.55 1.60
CA GLY A 40 -20.27 -6.85 2.54
C GLY A 40 -20.38 -5.35 2.29
N GLU A 41 -19.30 -4.71 1.87
CA GLU A 41 -19.20 -3.24 1.86
C GLU A 41 -18.78 -2.67 0.51
N ILE A 42 -17.61 -3.08 -0.03
CA ILE A 42 -17.01 -2.44 -1.20
C ILE A 42 -17.82 -2.72 -2.46
N ARG A 43 -18.07 -3.99 -2.79
CA ARG A 43 -18.87 -4.38 -3.95
C ARG A 43 -20.28 -3.75 -3.94
N PRO A 44 -21.03 -3.77 -2.83
CA PRO A 44 -22.31 -3.08 -2.74
C PRO A 44 -22.20 -1.55 -2.93
N ALA A 45 -21.12 -0.92 -2.44
CA ALA A 45 -20.88 0.50 -2.65
C ALA A 45 -20.66 0.82 -4.13
N LEU A 46 -19.85 0.01 -4.82
CA LEU A 46 -19.62 0.10 -6.26
C LEU A 46 -20.92 -0.05 -7.04
N GLN A 47 -21.72 -1.06 -6.75
CA GLN A 47 -22.99 -1.34 -7.42
C GLN A 47 -24.03 -0.25 -7.17
N ARG A 48 -24.05 0.36 -5.99
CA ARG A 48 -24.94 1.51 -5.71
C ARG A 48 -24.56 2.75 -6.53
N ARG A 49 -23.28 3.03 -6.67
CA ARG A 49 -22.79 4.20 -7.42
C ARG A 49 -22.82 3.99 -8.93
N PHE A 50 -22.60 2.74 -9.37
CA PHE A 50 -22.52 2.32 -10.77
C PHE A 50 -23.46 1.14 -11.04
N PRO A 51 -24.79 1.34 -11.04
CA PRO A 51 -25.76 0.24 -11.07
C PRO A 51 -25.76 -0.55 -12.39
N GLY A 52 -25.12 -0.03 -13.44
CA GLY A 52 -24.97 -0.72 -14.73
C GLY A 52 -23.68 -1.51 -14.89
N ALA A 53 -22.83 -1.58 -13.85
CA ALA A 53 -21.53 -2.26 -13.93
C ALA A 53 -21.70 -3.77 -14.13
N THR A 54 -20.95 -4.31 -15.09
CA THR A 54 -20.86 -5.73 -15.38
C THR A 54 -20.00 -6.46 -14.35
N ASP A 55 -20.09 -7.79 -14.29
CA ASP A 55 -19.25 -8.59 -13.40
C ASP A 55 -17.76 -8.46 -13.74
N ASP A 56 -17.40 -8.27 -15.02
CA ASP A 56 -16.02 -8.04 -15.44
C ASP A 56 -15.50 -6.68 -14.98
N GLU A 57 -16.32 -5.64 -15.03
CA GLU A 57 -15.97 -4.31 -14.49
C GLU A 57 -15.83 -4.34 -12.97
N ILE A 58 -16.70 -5.05 -12.26
CA ILE A 58 -16.59 -5.27 -10.81
C ILE A 58 -15.30 -6.04 -10.48
N LYS A 59 -14.95 -7.07 -11.26
CA LYS A 59 -13.71 -7.83 -11.09
C LYS A 59 -12.47 -6.95 -11.32
N LEU A 60 -12.49 -6.10 -12.35
CA LEU A 60 -11.41 -5.15 -12.60
C LEU A 60 -11.32 -4.11 -11.47
N ALA A 61 -12.45 -3.59 -11.01
CA ALA A 61 -12.52 -2.65 -9.90
C ALA A 61 -11.91 -3.22 -8.60
N HIS A 62 -12.01 -4.54 -8.37
CA HIS A 62 -11.36 -5.19 -7.24
C HIS A 62 -9.82 -5.03 -7.30
N ALA A 63 -9.22 -5.14 -8.50
CA ALA A 63 -7.79 -4.88 -8.71
C ALA A 63 -7.39 -3.44 -8.35
N TYR A 64 -8.26 -2.47 -8.64
CA TYR A 64 -8.05 -1.08 -8.24
C TYR A 64 -8.24 -0.86 -6.73
N ALA A 65 -9.16 -1.57 -6.08
CA ALA A 65 -9.30 -1.52 -4.63
C ALA A 65 -8.03 -2.02 -3.92
N TYR A 66 -7.42 -3.10 -4.39
CA TYR A 66 -6.12 -3.55 -3.88
C TYR A 66 -5.02 -2.50 -4.12
N GLY A 67 -4.93 -1.93 -5.32
CA GLY A 67 -3.95 -0.88 -5.60
C GLY A 67 -4.09 0.33 -4.68
N GLY A 68 -5.33 0.74 -4.43
CA GLY A 68 -5.62 1.83 -3.49
C GLY A 68 -5.27 1.49 -2.05
N SER A 69 -5.44 0.22 -1.62
CA SER A 69 -5.18 -0.19 -0.23
C SER A 69 -3.71 -0.16 0.17
N VAL A 70 -2.80 0.05 -0.78
CA VAL A 70 -1.35 0.05 -0.53
C VAL A 70 -0.64 1.26 -1.14
N ILE A 71 -1.36 2.18 -1.77
CA ILE A 71 -0.77 3.31 -2.50
C ILE A 71 -0.02 4.29 -1.59
N GLN A 72 -0.46 4.45 -0.34
CA GLN A 72 0.20 5.32 0.62
C GLN A 72 1.63 4.88 0.92
N ASP A 73 1.91 3.58 0.79
CA ASP A 73 3.22 2.97 1.02
C ASP A 73 4.16 3.02 -0.18
N LEU A 74 3.71 3.54 -1.33
CA LEU A 74 4.50 3.59 -2.56
C LEU A 74 5.90 4.19 -2.34
N GLY A 75 6.02 5.18 -1.46
CA GLY A 75 7.28 5.86 -1.17
C GLY A 75 8.34 5.00 -0.50
N TYR A 76 7.99 3.86 0.10
CA TYR A 76 8.93 2.91 0.71
C TYR A 76 9.56 1.96 -0.31
N TYR A 77 9.04 1.88 -1.52
CA TYR A 77 9.53 0.97 -2.56
C TYR A 77 10.65 1.60 -3.39
N PRO A 78 11.41 0.79 -4.16
CA PRO A 78 12.45 1.31 -5.05
C PRO A 78 11.91 2.37 -5.99
N PHE A 79 12.65 3.47 -6.12
CA PHE A 79 12.28 4.70 -6.85
C PHE A 79 11.14 5.51 -6.22
N GLY A 80 10.57 5.05 -5.09
CA GLY A 80 9.61 5.82 -4.31
C GLY A 80 10.25 7.02 -3.60
N ASN A 81 9.41 7.89 -3.06
CA ASN A 81 9.83 9.09 -2.34
C ASN A 81 9.22 9.06 -0.93
N HIS A 82 10.08 9.11 0.09
CA HIS A 82 9.64 9.12 1.49
C HIS A 82 8.77 10.34 1.84
N GLU A 83 8.99 11.49 1.19
CA GLU A 83 8.16 12.67 1.42
C GLU A 83 6.72 12.44 0.93
N PHE A 84 6.55 11.79 -0.23
CA PHE A 84 5.25 11.36 -0.71
C PHE A 84 4.50 10.51 0.34
N THR A 85 5.13 9.44 0.81
CA THR A 85 4.56 8.55 1.82
C THR A 85 4.27 9.29 3.13
N ASN A 86 5.18 10.16 3.60
CA ASN A 86 4.97 10.94 4.82
C ASN A 86 3.78 11.92 4.69
N LEU A 87 3.61 12.55 3.54
CA LEU A 87 2.44 13.41 3.29
C LEU A 87 1.15 12.59 3.39
N LEU A 88 1.11 11.42 2.76
CA LEU A 88 -0.09 10.58 2.73
C LEU A 88 -0.44 9.95 4.08
N HIS A 89 0.53 9.76 5.00
CA HIS A 89 0.27 9.20 6.32
C HIS A 89 0.05 10.26 7.40
N TYR A 90 0.76 11.39 7.35
CA TYR A 90 0.84 12.31 8.48
C TYR A 90 0.32 13.71 8.21
N VAL A 91 0.12 14.09 6.92
CA VAL A 91 -0.26 15.45 6.57
C VAL A 91 -1.54 15.43 5.74
N ARG A 92 -2.67 15.87 6.33
CA ARG A 92 -3.97 15.93 5.65
C ARG A 92 -4.42 14.62 4.99
N SER A 93 -4.01 13.48 5.56
CA SER A 93 -4.25 12.13 5.01
C SER A 93 -5.74 11.86 4.77
N GLY A 94 -6.60 12.27 5.72
CA GLY A 94 -8.05 12.17 5.56
C GLY A 94 -8.61 13.06 4.46
N ASP A 95 -8.03 14.27 4.24
CA ASP A 95 -8.42 15.16 3.14
C ASP A 95 -8.07 14.54 1.79
N PHE A 96 -6.88 13.95 1.66
CA PHE A 96 -6.44 13.24 0.47
C PHE A 96 -7.42 12.11 0.08
N VAL A 97 -7.77 11.26 1.03
CA VAL A 97 -8.75 10.18 0.80
C VAL A 97 -10.13 10.75 0.45
N ALA A 98 -10.55 11.82 1.10
CA ALA A 98 -11.82 12.48 0.80
C ALA A 98 -11.85 13.10 -0.61
N TRP A 99 -10.72 13.65 -1.08
CA TRP A 99 -10.58 14.12 -2.46
C TRP A 99 -10.68 12.98 -3.46
N MET A 100 -9.96 11.87 -3.24
CA MET A 100 -10.07 10.69 -4.11
C MET A 100 -11.50 10.18 -4.22
N LEU A 101 -12.22 10.04 -3.11
CA LEU A 101 -13.63 9.59 -3.11
C LEU A 101 -14.56 10.54 -3.85
N ARG A 102 -14.30 11.84 -3.76
CA ARG A 102 -15.12 12.90 -4.38
C ARG A 102 -14.88 12.98 -5.88
N ASP A 103 -13.60 12.89 -6.29
CA ASP A 103 -13.13 13.10 -7.65
C ASP A 103 -13.14 11.83 -8.50
N ALA A 104 -13.53 10.69 -7.95
CA ALA A 104 -13.64 9.46 -8.70
C ALA A 104 -14.79 9.54 -9.74
N HIS A 105 -14.43 9.49 -11.02
CA HIS A 105 -15.36 9.64 -12.15
C HIS A 105 -15.90 8.31 -12.68
N ASN A 106 -15.23 7.20 -12.41
CA ASN A 106 -15.60 5.87 -12.88
C ASN A 106 -15.44 4.82 -11.78
N ILE A 107 -15.89 3.59 -12.06
CA ILE A 107 -15.91 2.51 -11.08
C ILE A 107 -14.52 2.13 -10.58
N ASN A 108 -13.50 2.18 -11.44
CA ASN A 108 -12.12 1.82 -11.10
C ASN A 108 -11.49 2.86 -10.18
N GLU A 109 -11.67 4.14 -10.51
CA GLU A 109 -11.23 5.25 -9.65
C GLU A 109 -11.90 5.20 -8.28
N TYR A 110 -13.20 4.92 -8.24
CA TYR A 110 -13.93 4.84 -6.98
C TYR A 110 -13.50 3.63 -6.14
N ALA A 111 -13.24 2.50 -6.77
CA ALA A 111 -12.70 1.31 -6.10
C ALA A 111 -11.30 1.59 -5.53
N PHE A 112 -10.45 2.27 -6.28
CA PHE A 112 -9.11 2.70 -5.83
C PHE A 112 -9.22 3.64 -4.61
N ALA A 113 -10.12 4.62 -4.65
CA ALA A 113 -10.39 5.51 -3.53
C ALA A 113 -10.91 4.78 -2.28
N LEU A 114 -11.77 3.75 -2.45
CA LEU A 114 -12.22 2.90 -1.34
C LEU A 114 -11.07 2.07 -0.77
N GLY A 115 -10.14 1.61 -1.61
CA GLY A 115 -8.90 0.98 -1.17
C GLY A 115 -8.05 1.91 -0.30
N ALA A 116 -7.83 3.15 -0.74
CA ALA A 116 -7.09 4.15 0.03
C ALA A 116 -7.80 4.52 1.35
N LEU A 117 -9.12 4.52 1.37
CA LEU A 117 -9.89 4.66 2.61
C LEU A 117 -9.66 3.49 3.56
N SER A 118 -9.60 2.26 3.03
CA SER A 118 -9.33 1.06 3.83
C SER A 118 -7.94 1.13 4.48
N HIS A 119 -6.91 1.53 3.72
CA HIS A 119 -5.57 1.76 4.25
C HIS A 119 -5.58 2.78 5.39
N TYR A 120 -6.09 3.98 5.12
CA TYR A 120 -6.18 5.04 6.11
C TYR A 120 -6.88 4.61 7.41
N ALA A 121 -8.00 3.87 7.30
CA ALA A 121 -8.70 3.35 8.46
C ALA A 121 -7.89 2.27 9.20
N ALA A 122 -7.21 1.38 8.45
CA ALA A 122 -6.38 0.34 9.02
C ALA A 122 -5.22 0.92 9.83
N ASP A 123 -4.57 1.96 9.33
CA ASP A 123 -3.44 2.60 10.01
C ASP A 123 -3.87 3.28 11.31
N ILE A 124 -4.97 4.02 11.29
CA ILE A 124 -5.49 4.67 12.50
C ILE A 124 -5.73 3.66 13.62
N TRP A 125 -6.25 2.48 13.31
CA TRP A 125 -6.59 1.46 14.30
C TRP A 125 -5.48 0.45 14.53
N GLY A 126 -4.63 0.19 13.55
CA GLY A 126 -3.55 -0.80 13.58
C GLY A 126 -2.30 -0.30 14.28
N HIS A 127 -1.84 0.92 13.99
CA HIS A 127 -0.62 1.48 14.57
C HIS A 127 -0.55 1.46 16.10
N PRO A 128 -1.63 1.72 16.86
CA PRO A 128 -1.58 1.54 18.32
C PRO A 128 -1.21 0.12 18.75
N ALA A 129 -1.65 -0.90 18.03
CA ALA A 129 -1.30 -2.30 18.31
C ALA A 129 0.15 -2.59 17.91
N VAL A 130 0.61 -2.06 16.77
CA VAL A 130 2.02 -2.15 16.34
C VAL A 130 2.93 -1.48 17.35
N ASN A 131 2.63 -0.25 17.78
CA ASN A 131 3.41 0.49 18.77
C ASN A 131 3.55 -0.28 20.10
N ALA A 132 2.47 -0.92 20.53
CA ALA A 132 2.51 -1.79 21.71
C ALA A 132 3.34 -3.06 21.46
N GLY A 133 3.26 -3.66 20.25
CA GLY A 133 4.05 -4.79 19.80
C GLY A 133 5.55 -4.48 19.84
N VAL A 134 5.97 -3.33 19.29
CA VAL A 134 7.36 -2.86 19.35
C VAL A 134 7.85 -2.78 20.81
N ALA A 135 7.05 -2.20 21.71
CA ALA A 135 7.44 -2.11 23.11
C ALA A 135 7.57 -3.49 23.79
N ILE A 136 6.82 -4.51 23.32
CA ILE A 136 6.92 -5.89 23.82
C ILE A 136 8.18 -6.58 23.26
N GLU A 137 8.42 -6.45 21.97
CA GLU A 137 9.52 -7.15 21.29
C GLU A 137 10.90 -6.56 21.59
N TYR A 138 10.96 -5.25 21.88
CA TYR A 138 12.21 -4.50 22.09
C TYR A 138 12.25 -3.88 23.51
N PRO A 139 12.66 -4.63 24.56
CA PRO A 139 12.67 -4.14 25.94
C PRO A 139 13.51 -2.88 26.19
N ASN A 140 14.58 -2.68 25.42
CA ASN A 140 15.42 -1.47 25.46
C ASN A 140 14.66 -0.23 24.95
N LEU A 141 13.86 -0.37 23.91
CA LEU A 141 13.01 0.72 23.41
C LEU A 141 11.86 1.00 24.39
N ARG A 142 11.27 -0.05 24.95
CA ARG A 142 10.28 0.10 26.02
C ARG A 142 10.82 0.86 27.24
N ALA A 143 12.06 0.58 27.64
CA ALA A 143 12.70 1.28 28.75
C ALA A 143 12.90 2.77 28.47
N ARG A 144 13.09 3.13 27.19
CA ARG A 144 13.32 4.51 26.75
C ARG A 144 12.03 5.29 26.46
N PHE A 145 11.06 4.67 25.80
CA PHE A 145 9.87 5.32 25.26
C PHE A 145 8.56 4.89 25.92
N GLY A 146 8.58 3.88 26.80
CA GLY A 146 7.39 3.40 27.49
C GLY A 146 6.68 2.25 26.76
N HIS A 147 5.38 2.11 26.99
CA HIS A 147 4.58 0.98 26.49
C HIS A 147 4.09 1.13 25.06
N SER A 148 4.37 2.25 24.40
CA SER A 148 4.02 2.54 23.02
C SER A 148 5.23 3.16 22.35
N VAL A 149 5.79 2.50 21.35
CA VAL A 149 6.97 2.94 20.59
C VAL A 149 6.51 3.17 19.17
N SER A 150 6.47 4.43 18.75
CA SER A 150 5.99 4.84 17.44
C SER A 150 7.03 4.62 16.34
N TYR A 151 6.60 4.80 15.10
CA TYR A 151 7.50 4.86 13.95
C TYR A 151 8.58 5.94 14.12
N GLU A 152 8.21 7.13 14.60
CA GLU A 152 9.13 8.24 14.84
C GLU A 152 10.19 7.93 15.90
N ASP A 153 9.84 7.12 16.92
CA ASP A 153 10.76 6.71 17.97
C ASP A 153 11.82 5.72 17.47
N ASN A 154 11.43 4.78 16.63
CA ASN A 154 12.32 3.80 16.00
C ASN A 154 11.71 3.18 14.74
N PRO A 155 11.95 3.78 13.54
CA PRO A 155 11.38 3.30 12.28
C PRO A 155 11.69 1.84 11.97
N GLU A 156 12.94 1.40 12.23
CA GLU A 156 13.37 0.03 11.91
C GLU A 156 12.63 -1.02 12.74
N ALA A 157 12.52 -0.81 14.05
CA ALA A 157 11.80 -1.74 14.93
C ALA A 157 10.31 -1.74 14.60
N HIS A 158 9.74 -0.58 14.31
CA HIS A 158 8.34 -0.44 13.95
C HIS A 158 8.00 -1.24 12.69
N LEU A 159 8.74 -1.02 11.61
CA LEU A 159 8.54 -1.73 10.34
C LEU A 159 8.77 -3.25 10.45
N LYS A 160 9.75 -3.70 11.25
CA LYS A 160 9.95 -5.14 11.51
C LYS A 160 8.77 -5.76 12.24
N THR A 161 8.19 -5.04 13.20
CA THR A 161 7.01 -5.50 13.93
C THR A 161 5.81 -5.59 13.01
N GLU A 162 5.56 -4.58 12.17
CA GLU A 162 4.51 -4.59 11.16
C GLU A 162 4.64 -5.78 10.21
N PHE A 163 5.83 -5.99 9.66
CA PHE A 163 6.08 -7.13 8.79
C PHE A 163 5.83 -8.48 9.48
N SER A 164 6.07 -8.56 10.80
CA SER A 164 5.79 -9.79 11.55
C SER A 164 4.30 -10.14 11.59
N PHE A 165 3.40 -9.15 11.54
CA PHE A 165 1.96 -9.40 11.43
C PHE A 165 1.63 -10.09 10.09
N ASP A 166 2.22 -9.68 8.97
CA ASP A 166 2.02 -10.33 7.68
C ASP A 166 2.49 -11.77 7.69
N VAL A 167 3.68 -12.01 8.22
CA VAL A 167 4.22 -13.37 8.35
C VAL A 167 3.27 -14.25 9.16
N VAL A 168 2.67 -13.71 10.22
CA VAL A 168 1.68 -14.43 11.04
C VAL A 168 0.41 -14.73 10.25
N GLN A 169 -0.08 -13.80 9.43
CA GLN A 169 -1.27 -14.03 8.59
C GLN A 169 -1.01 -15.12 7.55
N VAL A 170 0.12 -15.08 6.86
CA VAL A 170 0.56 -16.13 5.94
C VAL A 170 0.67 -17.48 6.64
N ALA A 171 1.33 -17.53 7.80
CA ALA A 171 1.51 -18.77 8.57
C ALA A 171 0.19 -19.37 9.04
N LYS A 172 -0.80 -18.52 9.36
CA LYS A 172 -2.16 -18.95 9.74
C LYS A 172 -3.05 -19.29 8.55
N LYS A 173 -2.55 -19.20 7.32
CA LYS A 173 -3.30 -19.43 6.06
C LYS A 173 -4.58 -18.57 5.95
N ARG A 174 -4.63 -17.43 6.60
CA ARG A 174 -5.74 -16.47 6.49
C ARG A 174 -5.71 -15.74 5.17
N TYR A 175 -4.55 -15.71 4.55
CA TYR A 175 -4.18 -14.96 3.36
C TYR A 175 -4.52 -15.66 2.04
N ILE A 176 -5.06 -16.85 2.04
CA ILE A 176 -5.36 -17.63 0.83
C ILE A 176 -6.87 -17.64 0.64
N SER A 177 -7.46 -16.50 0.34
CA SER A 177 -8.82 -16.48 -0.16
C SER A 177 -8.82 -16.99 -1.61
N LYS A 178 -9.91 -17.68 -2.00
CA LYS A 178 -10.11 -18.10 -3.38
C LYS A 178 -10.07 -16.91 -4.34
N GLN A 179 -10.48 -15.73 -3.89
CA GLN A 179 -10.46 -14.47 -4.61
C GLN A 179 -9.04 -14.02 -4.94
N TYR A 180 -8.11 -14.19 -4.01
CA TYR A 180 -6.71 -13.88 -4.20
C TYR A 180 -6.01 -14.77 -5.25
N HIS A 181 -6.35 -16.07 -5.30
CA HIS A 181 -5.83 -16.97 -6.33
C HIS A 181 -6.37 -16.69 -7.74
N ASP A 182 -7.59 -16.19 -7.84
CA ASP A 182 -8.23 -15.81 -9.10
C ASP A 182 -7.88 -14.38 -9.53
N PHE A 183 -7.06 -13.71 -8.76
CA PHE A 183 -6.75 -12.28 -8.90
C PHE A 183 -5.71 -12.00 -9.99
N ILE A 184 -5.98 -10.98 -10.81
CA ILE A 184 -5.20 -10.59 -11.98
C ILE A 184 -4.16 -9.47 -11.66
N GLY A 185 -3.68 -9.35 -10.42
CA GLY A 185 -2.76 -8.31 -9.98
C GLY A 185 -3.49 -7.06 -9.44
N PHE A 186 -2.78 -6.08 -8.92
CA PHE A 186 -3.37 -4.81 -8.50
C PHE A 186 -3.15 -3.71 -9.55
N ARG A 187 -4.01 -2.70 -9.54
CA ARG A 187 -4.02 -1.59 -10.48
C ARG A 187 -3.94 -0.26 -9.74
N VAL A 188 -3.17 0.67 -10.29
CA VAL A 188 -3.10 2.04 -9.80
C VAL A 188 -3.93 2.94 -10.71
N SER A 189 -4.70 3.85 -10.12
CA SER A 189 -5.42 4.89 -10.83
C SER A 189 -4.58 6.17 -10.80
N GLU A 190 -3.63 6.27 -11.74
CA GLU A 190 -2.66 7.36 -11.82
C GLU A 190 -3.35 8.72 -11.94
N ASP A 191 -4.27 8.87 -12.90
CA ASP A 191 -5.01 10.12 -13.10
C ASP A 191 -5.74 10.61 -11.84
N LEU A 192 -6.37 9.70 -11.06
CA LEU A 192 -7.03 10.07 -9.81
C LEU A 192 -6.01 10.42 -8.73
N LEU A 193 -4.92 9.66 -8.65
CA LEU A 193 -3.85 9.88 -7.69
C LEU A 193 -3.24 11.27 -7.86
N GLU A 194 -2.89 11.65 -9.10
CA GLU A 194 -2.35 12.95 -9.45
C GLU A 194 -3.29 14.09 -9.07
N ARG A 195 -4.57 14.01 -9.50
CA ARG A 195 -5.57 15.05 -9.18
C ARG A 195 -5.77 15.21 -7.68
N ALA A 196 -5.99 14.12 -6.96
CA ALA A 196 -6.23 14.17 -5.53
C ALA A 196 -4.99 14.66 -4.75
N PHE A 197 -3.79 14.34 -5.23
CA PHE A 197 -2.54 14.79 -4.64
C PHE A 197 -2.36 16.31 -4.82
N GLU A 198 -2.53 16.82 -6.05
CA GLU A 198 -2.44 18.25 -6.34
C GLU A 198 -3.51 19.05 -5.58
N ASP A 199 -4.76 18.57 -5.56
CA ASP A 199 -5.85 19.24 -4.84
C ASP A 199 -5.67 19.25 -3.31
N THR A 200 -4.98 18.25 -2.77
CA THR A 200 -4.74 18.16 -1.33
C THR A 200 -3.53 18.99 -0.88
N TYR A 201 -2.43 18.89 -1.62
CA TYR A 201 -1.12 19.43 -1.19
C TYR A 201 -0.68 20.64 -1.97
N GLY A 202 -1.30 20.94 -3.13
CA GLY A 202 -0.89 22.03 -4.01
C GLY A 202 0.46 21.80 -4.70
N ILE A 203 0.92 20.53 -4.74
CA ILE A 203 2.17 20.07 -5.34
C ILE A 203 1.80 19.04 -6.40
N LYS A 204 2.44 19.08 -7.55
CA LYS A 204 2.24 18.05 -8.56
C LYS A 204 2.98 16.78 -8.17
N LEU A 205 2.38 15.64 -8.48
CA LEU A 205 2.94 14.33 -8.13
C LEU A 205 4.31 14.11 -8.78
N ASP A 206 4.51 14.56 -10.02
CA ASP A 206 5.76 14.46 -10.78
C ASP A 206 6.92 15.28 -10.16
N GLU A 207 6.62 16.27 -9.32
CA GLU A 207 7.64 17.00 -8.54
C GLU A 207 8.29 16.14 -7.46
N LEU A 208 7.57 15.14 -6.93
CA LEU A 208 8.08 14.22 -5.92
C LEU A 208 8.48 12.87 -6.51
N LEU A 209 7.74 12.36 -7.49
CA LEU A 209 7.97 11.07 -8.12
C LEU A 209 8.48 11.30 -9.55
N HIS A 210 9.77 11.60 -9.70
CA HIS A 210 10.41 11.94 -11.00
C HIS A 210 10.36 10.83 -12.07
N PHE A 211 9.95 9.62 -11.70
CA PHE A 211 9.79 8.45 -12.56
C PHE A 211 8.54 7.68 -12.12
N ASP A 212 7.40 8.39 -12.08
CA ASP A 212 6.12 7.86 -11.61
C ASP A 212 5.77 6.51 -12.25
N ASP A 213 5.79 6.40 -13.58
CA ASP A 213 5.59 5.14 -14.30
C ASP A 213 6.54 4.04 -13.80
N LEU A 214 7.85 4.34 -13.69
CA LEU A 214 8.85 3.37 -13.25
C LEU A 214 8.67 3.00 -11.78
N THR A 215 8.30 3.97 -10.94
CA THR A 215 8.01 3.76 -9.53
C THR A 215 6.81 2.84 -9.37
N ILE A 216 5.71 3.14 -10.06
CA ILE A 216 4.49 2.34 -10.04
C ILE A 216 4.73 0.92 -10.58
N GLU A 217 5.44 0.78 -11.70
CA GLU A 217 5.76 -0.54 -12.26
C GLU A 217 6.68 -1.36 -11.35
N THR A 218 7.67 -0.73 -10.72
CA THR A 218 8.58 -1.40 -9.78
C THR A 218 7.84 -1.81 -8.51
N TYR A 219 6.98 -0.96 -8.02
CA TYR A 219 6.09 -1.23 -6.89
C TYR A 219 5.17 -2.43 -7.19
N ARG A 220 4.45 -2.41 -8.33
CA ARG A 220 3.61 -3.53 -8.77
C ARG A 220 4.40 -4.83 -8.88
N PHE A 221 5.61 -4.76 -9.44
CA PHE A 221 6.50 -5.91 -9.52
C PHE A 221 6.91 -6.42 -8.12
N ALA A 222 7.32 -5.53 -7.21
CA ALA A 222 7.73 -5.89 -5.85
C ALA A 222 6.58 -6.57 -5.09
N VAL A 223 5.39 -5.97 -5.08
CA VAL A 223 4.20 -6.55 -4.43
C VAL A 223 3.82 -7.91 -5.04
N SER A 224 3.90 -8.07 -6.37
CA SER A 224 3.61 -9.35 -7.02
C SER A 224 4.57 -10.48 -6.64
N ARG A 225 5.71 -10.17 -6.02
CA ARG A 225 6.73 -11.15 -5.57
C ARG A 225 6.63 -11.54 -4.10
N VAL A 226 5.90 -10.77 -3.31
CA VAL A 226 5.62 -11.09 -1.90
C VAL A 226 4.56 -12.19 -1.78
N ARG A 227 3.92 -12.56 -2.86
CA ARG A 227 2.87 -13.59 -3.02
C ARG A 227 3.39 -15.01 -3.03
#